data_525438b2079cde908f2115318396fdd9
#
_entry.id   525438b2079cde908f2115318396fdd9
#
_cell.length_a   1.000
_cell.length_b   1.000
_cell.length_c   1.000
_cell.angle_alpha   90.00
_cell.angle_beta   90.00
_cell.angle_gamma   90.00
#
_symmetry.space_group_name_H-M   'P 1'
#
loop_
_entity.id
_entity.type
_entity.pdbx_description
1 polymer ?
#
loop_
_entity_poly.entity_id
_entity_poly.type
_entity_poly.pdbx_seq_one_letter_code
_entity_poly.pdbx_strand_id
1 'polypeptide(L)'
;MPGEYVDVKKFKKVVLLYNRNSGKQLFASMMAKVNETYKLVKEVVGPKNAEMRDIRFFDQIPQIAAEIVEEKVDWVIIAGGDGTIRAMIEQLANRKYVPYISVFPAGTVNLVAKELLLKADPHKWFKRVSKGIEVPVYLGRANGNVFLTVAGIGFDSLVVDKVTEKEKKLLNKLAYVWQGTEIMRKEFLFNNWRYRFQVRFDDENEWYDATSVIVGKSRYYAGRYNLFNGASLSSPLLHAALFTGDKRGDFIRYAACIAMEALTLDNDIIIRAAKKIEIRCNEENFAAELDGDAVTTAPLLIEMESEPIKFLA
;
A
#
# COMPACT_ATOMS: atom_id res chain seq x y z
N MET A 1 -16.52 3.97 -14.80
CA MET A 1 -17.43 3.03 -15.49
C MET A 1 -17.84 1.97 -14.47
N PRO A 2 -19.07 1.45 -14.45
CA PRO A 2 -19.36 0.27 -13.64
C PRO A 2 -18.44 -0.87 -14.13
N GLY A 3 -17.74 -1.53 -13.20
CA GLY A 3 -16.85 -2.64 -13.52
C GLY A 3 -17.63 -3.81 -14.17
N GLU A 4 -16.90 -4.65 -14.91
CA GLU A 4 -17.48 -5.88 -15.43
C GLU A 4 -17.97 -6.75 -14.28
N TYR A 5 -19.03 -7.50 -14.54
CA TYR A 5 -19.64 -8.39 -13.56
C TYR A 5 -19.13 -9.82 -13.76
N VAL A 6 -18.56 -10.40 -12.71
CA VAL A 6 -18.03 -11.76 -12.70
C VAL A 6 -18.86 -12.65 -11.80
N ASP A 7 -19.39 -13.74 -12.33
CA ASP A 7 -20.10 -14.72 -11.51
C ASP A 7 -19.12 -15.61 -10.74
N VAL A 8 -18.90 -15.27 -9.47
CA VAL A 8 -17.95 -15.97 -8.58
C VAL A 8 -18.29 -17.46 -8.39
N LYS A 9 -19.55 -17.89 -8.65
CA LYS A 9 -19.97 -19.30 -8.58
C LYS A 9 -19.36 -20.18 -9.67
N LYS A 10 -18.87 -19.56 -10.75
CA LYS A 10 -18.22 -20.26 -11.87
C LYS A 10 -16.76 -20.56 -11.64
N PHE A 11 -16.14 -20.01 -10.60
CA PHE A 11 -14.74 -20.28 -10.27
C PHE A 11 -14.55 -21.73 -9.85
N LYS A 12 -13.57 -22.37 -10.46
CA LYS A 12 -13.27 -23.78 -10.25
C LYS A 12 -12.10 -23.99 -9.30
N LYS A 13 -11.26 -22.96 -9.14
CA LYS A 13 -10.12 -23.02 -8.23
C LYS A 13 -9.96 -21.66 -7.51
N VAL A 14 -10.18 -21.67 -6.20
CA VAL A 14 -10.11 -20.50 -5.33
C VAL A 14 -9.16 -20.80 -4.19
N VAL A 15 -8.20 -19.88 -3.96
CA VAL A 15 -7.21 -20.01 -2.90
C VAL A 15 -7.37 -18.86 -1.92
N LEU A 16 -7.61 -19.16 -0.65
CA LEU A 16 -7.51 -18.19 0.43
C LEU A 16 -6.13 -18.32 1.08
N LEU A 17 -5.32 -17.27 0.91
CA LEU A 17 -4.01 -17.13 1.54
C LEU A 17 -4.16 -16.40 2.86
N TYR A 18 -3.57 -16.90 3.93
CA TYR A 18 -3.56 -16.20 5.21
C TYR A 18 -2.16 -16.13 5.81
N ASN A 19 -1.84 -15.00 6.42
CA ASN A 19 -0.56 -14.81 7.08
C ASN A 19 -0.73 -14.90 8.60
N ARG A 20 -0.18 -15.96 9.21
CA ARG A 20 -0.22 -16.19 10.67
C ARG A 20 0.42 -15.07 11.47
N ASN A 21 1.33 -14.34 10.88
CA ASN A 21 2.06 -13.28 11.55
C ASN A 21 1.35 -11.93 11.50
N SER A 22 0.24 -11.81 10.74
CA SER A 22 -0.58 -10.61 10.70
C SER A 22 -1.42 -10.49 11.98
N GLY A 23 -1.36 -9.35 12.65
CA GLY A 23 -2.22 -9.03 13.81
C GLY A 23 -1.97 -9.86 15.07
N LYS A 24 -0.73 -10.15 15.46
CA LYS A 24 -0.34 -11.05 16.55
C LYS A 24 -1.10 -10.92 17.88
N GLN A 25 -1.54 -9.73 18.28
CA GLN A 25 -2.25 -9.51 19.54
C GLN A 25 -3.69 -10.05 19.57
N LEU A 26 -4.30 -10.30 18.39
CA LEU A 26 -5.67 -10.79 18.25
C LEU A 26 -5.74 -12.03 17.33
N PHE A 27 -4.67 -12.81 17.27
CA PHE A 27 -4.52 -13.92 16.33
C PHE A 27 -5.70 -14.89 16.34
N ALA A 28 -6.14 -15.36 17.51
CA ALA A 28 -7.26 -16.31 17.61
C ALA A 28 -8.57 -15.71 17.06
N SER A 29 -8.88 -14.46 17.39
CA SER A 29 -10.05 -13.74 16.87
C SER A 29 -9.97 -13.51 15.37
N MET A 30 -8.77 -13.18 14.86
CA MET A 30 -8.57 -12.97 13.43
C MET A 30 -8.68 -14.29 12.66
N MET A 31 -8.09 -15.38 13.16
CA MET A 31 -8.21 -16.71 12.55
C MET A 31 -9.65 -17.21 12.51
N ALA A 32 -10.46 -16.92 13.56
CA ALA A 32 -11.88 -17.23 13.53
C ALA A 32 -12.59 -16.51 12.35
N LYS A 33 -12.27 -15.23 12.12
CA LYS A 33 -12.82 -14.47 10.98
C LYS A 33 -12.32 -14.99 9.63
N VAL A 34 -11.05 -15.35 9.51
CA VAL A 34 -10.49 -15.95 8.28
C VAL A 34 -11.16 -17.28 7.97
N ASN A 35 -11.33 -18.14 8.99
CA ASN A 35 -12.02 -19.42 8.84
C ASN A 35 -13.49 -19.24 8.43
N GLU A 36 -14.20 -18.27 9.02
CA GLU A 36 -15.59 -17.98 8.64
C GLU A 36 -15.66 -17.43 7.21
N THR A 37 -14.73 -16.56 6.82
CA THR A 37 -14.62 -16.07 5.43
C THR A 37 -14.40 -17.23 4.46
N TYR A 38 -13.49 -18.16 4.79
CA TYR A 38 -13.24 -19.35 3.98
C TYR A 38 -14.49 -20.24 3.84
N LYS A 39 -15.23 -20.43 4.94
CA LYS A 39 -16.48 -21.19 4.94
C LYS A 39 -17.51 -20.59 3.98
N LEU A 40 -17.74 -19.27 4.07
CA LEU A 40 -18.65 -18.56 3.18
C LEU A 40 -18.27 -18.68 1.69
N VAL A 41 -16.96 -18.55 1.39
CA VAL A 41 -16.46 -18.74 0.02
C VAL A 41 -16.71 -20.17 -0.44
N LYS A 42 -16.38 -21.17 0.39
CA LYS A 42 -16.55 -22.59 0.09
C LYS A 42 -17.99 -22.99 -0.17
N GLU A 43 -18.94 -22.39 0.54
CA GLU A 43 -20.38 -22.62 0.34
C GLU A 43 -20.84 -22.17 -1.05
N VAL A 44 -20.23 -21.11 -1.62
CA VAL A 44 -20.64 -20.55 -2.91
C VAL A 44 -19.93 -21.18 -4.09
N VAL A 45 -18.61 -21.39 -4.01
CA VAL A 45 -17.85 -21.96 -5.13
C VAL A 45 -17.83 -23.49 -5.13
N GLY A 46 -18.26 -24.10 -4.03
CA GLY A 46 -18.25 -25.54 -3.82
C GLY A 46 -17.03 -26.03 -3.03
N PRO A 47 -17.20 -27.07 -2.20
CA PRO A 47 -16.18 -27.52 -1.24
C PRO A 47 -14.89 -28.05 -1.89
N LYS A 48 -14.96 -28.54 -3.12
CA LYS A 48 -13.79 -29.06 -3.87
C LYS A 48 -13.03 -27.96 -4.62
N ASN A 49 -13.62 -26.77 -4.76
CA ASN A 49 -13.09 -25.66 -5.55
C ASN A 49 -12.36 -24.63 -4.70
N ALA A 50 -12.41 -24.73 -3.37
CA ALA A 50 -11.75 -23.78 -2.48
C ALA A 50 -10.76 -24.48 -1.57
N GLU A 51 -9.59 -23.90 -1.42
CA GLU A 51 -8.56 -24.31 -0.47
C GLU A 51 -8.01 -23.13 0.31
N MET A 52 -7.35 -23.42 1.43
CA MET A 52 -6.72 -22.42 2.28
C MET A 52 -5.24 -22.76 2.43
N ARG A 53 -4.36 -21.78 2.17
CA ARG A 53 -2.91 -21.92 2.26
C ARG A 53 -2.33 -20.92 3.25
N ASP A 54 -1.35 -21.38 4.04
CA ASP A 54 -0.68 -20.59 5.07
C ASP A 54 0.59 -19.93 4.52
N ILE A 55 0.72 -18.62 4.72
CA ILE A 55 1.96 -17.89 4.51
C ILE A 55 2.65 -17.77 5.88
N ARG A 56 3.62 -18.65 6.15
CA ARG A 56 4.38 -18.63 7.41
C ARG A 56 5.51 -17.61 7.37
N PHE A 57 6.19 -17.53 6.24
CA PHE A 57 7.32 -16.64 6.01
C PHE A 57 7.20 -15.94 4.65
N PHE A 58 7.72 -14.73 4.55
CA PHE A 58 7.67 -13.94 3.31
C PHE A 58 8.47 -14.55 2.15
N ASP A 59 9.52 -15.33 2.45
CA ASP A 59 10.33 -16.06 1.47
C ASP A 59 9.56 -17.16 0.72
N GLN A 60 8.42 -17.60 1.24
CA GLN A 60 7.53 -18.56 0.58
C GLN A 60 6.64 -17.91 -0.50
N ILE A 61 6.46 -16.60 -0.48
CA ILE A 61 5.53 -15.90 -1.38
C ILE A 61 5.86 -16.12 -2.87
N PRO A 62 7.15 -16.06 -3.32
CA PRO A 62 7.47 -16.32 -4.71
C PRO A 62 7.07 -17.72 -5.19
N GLN A 63 7.25 -18.75 -4.34
CA GLN A 63 6.84 -20.12 -4.63
C GLN A 63 5.32 -20.25 -4.68
N ILE A 64 4.60 -19.71 -3.69
CA ILE A 64 3.13 -19.72 -3.64
C ILE A 64 2.55 -19.03 -4.88
N ALA A 65 3.11 -17.90 -5.30
CA ALA A 65 2.69 -17.20 -6.50
C ALA A 65 2.95 -18.02 -7.78
N ALA A 66 4.05 -18.76 -7.85
CA ALA A 66 4.34 -19.65 -8.97
C ALA A 66 3.31 -20.82 -9.05
N GLU A 67 2.99 -21.44 -7.91
CA GLU A 67 1.97 -22.49 -7.82
C GLU A 67 0.58 -21.97 -8.24
N ILE A 68 0.18 -20.78 -7.78
CA ILE A 68 -1.09 -20.12 -8.18
C ILE A 68 -1.20 -19.99 -9.71
N VAL A 69 -0.11 -19.59 -10.36
CA VAL A 69 -0.08 -19.41 -11.82
C VAL A 69 -0.10 -20.75 -12.55
N GLU A 70 0.73 -21.70 -12.12
CA GLU A 70 0.81 -23.05 -12.70
C GLU A 70 -0.54 -23.81 -12.59
N GLU A 71 -1.16 -23.69 -11.44
CA GLU A 71 -2.44 -24.32 -11.14
C GLU A 71 -3.64 -23.59 -11.77
N LYS A 72 -3.43 -22.44 -12.41
CA LYS A 72 -4.46 -21.58 -13.01
C LYS A 72 -5.59 -21.25 -12.04
N VAL A 73 -5.22 -20.77 -10.84
CA VAL A 73 -6.18 -20.37 -9.81
C VAL A 73 -7.03 -19.21 -10.33
N ASP A 74 -8.35 -19.34 -10.33
CA ASP A 74 -9.26 -18.31 -10.84
C ASP A 74 -9.32 -17.08 -9.93
N TRP A 75 -9.32 -17.33 -8.60
CA TRP A 75 -9.49 -16.28 -7.61
C TRP A 75 -8.61 -16.51 -6.38
N VAL A 76 -7.82 -15.50 -6.03
CA VAL A 76 -6.97 -15.48 -4.84
C VAL A 76 -7.53 -14.48 -3.83
N ILE A 77 -7.76 -14.92 -2.61
CA ILE A 77 -8.18 -14.10 -1.49
C ILE A 77 -6.98 -13.98 -0.54
N ILE A 78 -6.48 -12.76 -0.34
CA ILE A 78 -5.32 -12.49 0.51
C ILE A 78 -5.81 -11.96 1.87
N ALA A 79 -5.79 -12.82 2.89
CA ALA A 79 -6.07 -12.43 4.27
C ALA A 79 -4.77 -12.03 4.97
N GLY A 80 -4.47 -10.74 4.94
CA GLY A 80 -3.22 -10.18 5.46
C GLY A 80 -3.27 -8.67 5.68
N GLY A 81 -2.14 -8.08 6.08
CA GLY A 81 -1.92 -6.64 6.08
C GLY A 81 -1.35 -6.16 4.73
N ASP A 82 -1.20 -4.84 4.59
CA ASP A 82 -0.77 -4.20 3.34
C ASP A 82 0.57 -4.76 2.82
N GLY A 83 1.55 -5.03 3.69
CA GLY A 83 2.82 -5.64 3.30
C GLY A 83 2.68 -7.08 2.73
N THR A 84 1.77 -7.90 3.27
CA THR A 84 1.50 -9.25 2.70
C THR A 84 0.82 -9.13 1.34
N ILE A 85 -0.13 -8.18 1.22
CA ILE A 85 -0.83 -7.91 -0.04
C ILE A 85 0.17 -7.44 -1.08
N ARG A 86 1.01 -6.44 -0.77
CA ARG A 86 2.04 -5.92 -1.66
C ARG A 86 2.98 -7.02 -2.14
N ALA A 87 3.55 -7.80 -1.22
CA ALA A 87 4.50 -8.86 -1.58
C ALA A 87 3.90 -9.92 -2.51
N MET A 88 2.63 -10.32 -2.29
CA MET A 88 1.95 -11.28 -3.16
C MET A 88 1.64 -10.65 -4.53
N ILE A 89 1.12 -9.42 -4.56
CA ILE A 89 0.82 -8.71 -5.80
C ILE A 89 2.07 -8.50 -6.64
N GLU A 90 3.20 -8.13 -6.03
CA GLU A 90 4.48 -7.97 -6.72
C GLU A 90 4.91 -9.24 -7.46
N GLN A 91 4.72 -10.41 -6.85
CA GLN A 91 5.03 -11.69 -7.48
C GLN A 91 4.05 -12.07 -8.58
N LEU A 92 2.76 -11.74 -8.43
CA LEU A 92 1.73 -12.06 -9.42
C LEU A 92 1.75 -11.09 -10.62
N ALA A 93 1.98 -9.79 -10.39
CA ALA A 93 1.98 -8.76 -11.43
C ALA A 93 3.02 -9.01 -12.54
N ASN A 94 4.13 -9.68 -12.19
CA ASN A 94 5.18 -10.04 -13.14
C ASN A 94 4.89 -11.33 -13.95
N ARG A 95 3.70 -11.92 -13.82
CA ARG A 95 3.33 -13.18 -14.47
C ARG A 95 2.40 -12.95 -15.67
N LYS A 96 2.45 -13.86 -16.64
CA LYS A 96 1.54 -13.83 -17.80
C LYS A 96 0.09 -14.09 -17.44
N TYR A 97 -0.16 -14.80 -16.35
CA TYR A 97 -1.48 -15.09 -15.83
C TYR A 97 -1.62 -14.46 -14.44
N VAL A 98 -2.61 -13.63 -14.27
CA VAL A 98 -2.95 -13.02 -12.98
C VAL A 98 -4.41 -13.37 -12.66
N PRO A 99 -4.67 -14.05 -11.52
CA PRO A 99 -6.01 -14.39 -11.09
C PRO A 99 -6.80 -13.14 -10.68
N TYR A 100 -8.11 -13.26 -10.49
CA TYR A 100 -8.85 -12.28 -9.72
C TYR A 100 -8.34 -12.20 -8.29
N ILE A 101 -8.24 -11.00 -7.74
CA ILE A 101 -7.74 -10.78 -6.39
C ILE A 101 -8.84 -10.21 -5.51
N SER A 102 -8.93 -10.67 -4.28
CA SER A 102 -9.65 -9.99 -3.20
C SER A 102 -8.78 -9.92 -1.96
N VAL A 103 -9.00 -8.89 -1.14
CA VAL A 103 -8.25 -8.74 0.11
C VAL A 103 -9.21 -8.83 1.30
N PHE A 104 -8.84 -9.63 2.30
CA PHE A 104 -9.52 -9.64 3.59
C PHE A 104 -8.62 -8.91 4.61
N PRO A 105 -9.09 -7.81 5.22
CA PRO A 105 -8.27 -6.97 6.09
C PRO A 105 -7.94 -7.68 7.40
N ALA A 106 -6.75 -8.25 7.50
CA ALA A 106 -6.24 -8.96 8.68
C ALA A 106 -5.02 -8.29 9.33
N GLY A 107 -4.54 -7.18 8.78
CA GLY A 107 -3.43 -6.38 9.32
C GLY A 107 -3.91 -5.26 10.26
N THR A 108 -2.99 -4.36 10.60
CA THR A 108 -3.24 -3.24 11.54
C THR A 108 -3.86 -2.03 10.82
N VAL A 109 -3.39 -1.69 9.62
CA VAL A 109 -3.77 -0.46 8.89
C VAL A 109 -4.76 -0.78 7.77
N ASN A 110 -4.42 -1.71 6.87
CA ASN A 110 -5.24 -2.22 5.79
C ASN A 110 -5.75 -1.12 4.83
N LEU A 111 -4.81 -0.32 4.28
CA LEU A 111 -5.13 0.79 3.39
C LEU A 111 -5.81 0.33 2.10
N VAL A 112 -5.30 -0.74 1.48
CA VAL A 112 -5.91 -1.33 0.27
C VAL A 112 -7.35 -1.73 0.52
N ALA A 113 -7.62 -2.45 1.61
CA ALA A 113 -8.98 -2.86 1.95
C ALA A 113 -9.89 -1.66 2.28
N LYS A 114 -9.35 -0.63 2.94
CA LYS A 114 -10.07 0.61 3.23
C LYS A 114 -10.45 1.35 1.96
N GLU A 115 -9.54 1.48 1.00
CA GLU A 115 -9.79 2.11 -0.31
C GLU A 115 -10.88 1.36 -1.08
N LEU A 116 -10.87 0.03 -1.03
CA LEU A 116 -11.88 -0.84 -1.65
C LEU A 116 -13.17 -0.98 -0.81
N LEU A 117 -13.27 -0.27 0.33
CA LEU A 117 -14.42 -0.32 1.26
C LEU A 117 -14.69 -1.72 1.82
N LEU A 118 -13.68 -2.55 1.95
CA LEU A 118 -13.76 -3.91 2.52
C LEU A 118 -13.57 -3.86 4.03
N LYS A 119 -14.38 -4.60 4.77
CA LYS A 119 -14.40 -4.61 6.23
C LYS A 119 -13.88 -5.94 6.79
N ALA A 120 -13.25 -5.92 7.97
CA ALA A 120 -12.79 -7.11 8.72
C ALA A 120 -13.96 -7.85 9.40
N ASP A 121 -15.07 -7.99 8.70
CA ASP A 121 -16.27 -8.73 9.08
C ASP A 121 -16.59 -9.71 7.96
N PRO A 122 -16.56 -11.02 8.19
CA PRO A 122 -16.70 -12.04 7.13
C PRO A 122 -17.96 -11.90 6.31
N HIS A 123 -19.11 -11.66 6.95
CA HIS A 123 -20.40 -11.58 6.25
C HIS A 123 -20.53 -10.29 5.44
N LYS A 124 -20.08 -9.14 5.99
CA LYS A 124 -20.07 -7.86 5.26
C LYS A 124 -19.12 -7.89 4.09
N TRP A 125 -17.93 -8.46 4.31
CA TRP A 125 -16.92 -8.65 3.26
C TRP A 125 -17.48 -9.53 2.16
N PHE A 126 -18.01 -10.71 2.50
CA PHE A 126 -18.52 -11.67 1.54
C PHE A 126 -19.71 -11.11 0.76
N LYS A 127 -20.68 -10.45 1.43
CA LYS A 127 -21.80 -9.79 0.79
C LYS A 127 -21.38 -8.78 -0.29
N ARG A 128 -20.20 -8.15 -0.09
CA ARG A 128 -19.68 -7.18 -1.05
C ARG A 128 -18.94 -7.88 -2.20
N VAL A 129 -18.01 -8.75 -1.89
CA VAL A 129 -17.15 -9.41 -2.88
C VAL A 129 -17.92 -10.42 -3.74
N SER A 130 -18.90 -11.13 -3.17
CA SER A 130 -19.73 -12.07 -3.90
C SER A 130 -20.64 -11.43 -4.95
N LYS A 131 -20.76 -10.11 -4.97
CA LYS A 131 -21.40 -9.38 -6.09
C LYS A 131 -20.60 -9.52 -7.39
N GLY A 132 -19.32 -9.90 -7.31
CA GLY A 132 -18.48 -10.09 -8.47
C GLY A 132 -18.17 -8.81 -9.25
N ILE A 133 -18.17 -7.66 -8.59
CA ILE A 133 -17.82 -6.38 -9.25
C ILE A 133 -16.32 -6.33 -9.44
N GLU A 134 -15.89 -6.30 -10.70
CA GLU A 134 -14.50 -6.12 -11.05
C GLU A 134 -14.07 -4.67 -10.82
N VAL A 135 -12.97 -4.49 -10.07
CA VAL A 135 -12.34 -3.20 -9.82
C VAL A 135 -10.92 -3.23 -10.39
N PRO A 136 -10.61 -2.43 -11.41
CA PRO A 136 -9.25 -2.34 -11.92
C PRO A 136 -8.37 -1.64 -10.87
N VAL A 137 -7.26 -2.27 -10.51
CA VAL A 137 -6.26 -1.72 -9.58
C VAL A 137 -4.94 -1.53 -10.32
N TYR A 138 -4.58 -0.28 -10.54
CA TYR A 138 -3.31 0.09 -11.14
C TYR A 138 -2.21 0.13 -10.06
N LEU A 139 -1.02 -0.35 -10.41
CA LEU A 139 0.12 -0.41 -9.50
C LEU A 139 1.09 0.73 -9.79
N GLY A 140 1.71 1.28 -8.75
CA GLY A 140 2.90 2.10 -8.88
C GLY A 140 4.17 1.23 -8.79
N ARG A 141 5.23 1.62 -9.50
CA ARG A 141 6.57 1.05 -9.35
C ARG A 141 7.58 2.14 -9.00
N ALA A 142 8.40 1.88 -8.00
CA ALA A 142 9.55 2.72 -7.67
C ALA A 142 10.83 1.90 -7.84
N ASN A 143 11.66 2.26 -8.80
CA ASN A 143 12.86 1.49 -9.20
C ASN A 143 12.54 0.00 -9.43
N GLY A 144 11.41 -0.29 -10.07
CA GLY A 144 10.94 -1.65 -10.36
C GLY A 144 10.17 -2.34 -9.22
N ASN A 145 10.23 -1.84 -7.98
CA ASN A 145 9.50 -2.41 -6.84
C ASN A 145 8.05 -1.91 -6.81
N VAL A 146 7.10 -2.82 -6.63
CA VAL A 146 5.67 -2.50 -6.61
C VAL A 146 5.25 -1.81 -5.31
N PHE A 147 4.38 -0.82 -5.42
CA PHE A 147 3.58 -0.30 -4.31
C PHE A 147 2.11 -0.11 -4.72
N LEU A 148 1.21 -0.22 -3.76
CA LEU A 148 -0.23 -0.13 -3.97
C LEU A 148 -0.82 1.18 -3.46
N THR A 149 -0.24 1.77 -2.42
CA THR A 149 -0.87 2.90 -1.74
C THR A 149 0.00 4.15 -1.68
N VAL A 150 1.22 4.05 -1.20
CA VAL A 150 2.09 5.20 -0.96
C VAL A 150 3.55 4.84 -1.20
N ALA A 151 4.30 5.78 -1.77
CA ALA A 151 5.76 5.83 -1.77
C ALA A 151 6.21 7.15 -1.15
N GLY A 152 7.21 7.13 -0.27
CA GLY A 152 7.71 8.30 0.44
C GLY A 152 9.22 8.41 0.43
N ILE A 153 9.73 9.63 0.30
CA ILE A 153 11.15 9.93 0.46
C ILE A 153 11.33 11.24 1.22
N GLY A 154 12.33 11.29 2.07
CA GLY A 154 12.59 12.42 2.95
C GLY A 154 12.12 12.11 4.36
N PHE A 155 11.28 12.96 4.92
CA PHE A 155 10.80 12.81 6.30
C PHE A 155 10.12 11.44 6.55
N ASP A 156 9.23 11.04 5.65
CA ASP A 156 8.43 9.82 5.77
C ASP A 156 9.32 8.56 5.83
N SER A 157 10.26 8.46 4.90
CA SER A 157 11.18 7.32 4.84
C SER A 157 12.12 7.22 6.04
N LEU A 158 12.55 8.34 6.62
CA LEU A 158 13.39 8.34 7.82
C LEU A 158 12.66 7.79 9.05
N VAL A 159 11.36 8.05 9.16
CA VAL A 159 10.53 7.46 10.22
C VAL A 159 10.42 5.95 10.04
N VAL A 160 10.23 5.49 8.81
CA VAL A 160 10.10 4.06 8.48
C VAL A 160 11.43 3.32 8.66
N ASP A 161 12.55 3.89 8.20
CA ASP A 161 13.88 3.27 8.24
C ASP A 161 14.38 3.09 9.68
N LYS A 162 14.17 4.09 10.56
CA LYS A 162 14.63 4.06 11.95
C LYS A 162 13.78 3.22 12.90
N VAL A 163 12.58 2.84 12.49
CA VAL A 163 11.71 1.96 13.29
C VAL A 163 12.04 0.50 13.00
N THR A 164 12.74 -0.15 13.93
CA THR A 164 13.14 -1.55 13.76
C THR A 164 11.93 -2.50 13.68
N GLU A 165 12.12 -3.66 13.02
CA GLU A 165 11.14 -4.75 12.93
C GLU A 165 10.58 -5.18 14.32
N LYS A 166 11.40 -5.13 15.38
CA LYS A 166 10.98 -5.45 16.75
C LYS A 166 10.04 -4.36 17.31
N GLU A 167 10.33 -3.12 17.00
CA GLU A 167 9.53 -1.97 17.44
C GLU A 167 8.23 -1.87 16.65
N LYS A 168 8.24 -2.11 15.33
CA LYS A 168 7.02 -2.26 14.52
C LYS A 168 6.07 -3.31 15.10
N LYS A 169 6.60 -4.40 15.68
CA LYS A 169 5.80 -5.49 16.29
C LYS A 169 5.31 -5.19 17.69
N LEU A 170 5.99 -4.32 18.43
CA LEU A 170 5.68 -4.02 19.85
C LEU A 170 4.77 -2.79 20.02
N LEU A 171 4.74 -1.92 19.04
CA LEU A 171 4.15 -0.59 19.15
C LEU A 171 2.76 -0.53 18.53
N ASN A 172 1.79 -0.15 19.36
CA ASN A 172 0.45 0.26 18.92
C ASN A 172 0.54 1.52 18.03
N LYS A 173 -0.49 1.77 17.20
CA LYS A 173 -0.59 2.94 16.30
C LYS A 173 -0.13 4.27 16.93
N LEU A 174 -0.39 4.48 18.21
CA LEU A 174 0.02 5.67 18.96
C LEU A 174 1.54 5.76 19.16
N ALA A 175 2.21 4.65 19.32
CA ALA A 175 3.66 4.63 19.52
C ALA A 175 4.43 4.79 18.22
N TYR A 176 3.87 4.34 17.08
CA TYR A 176 4.42 4.64 15.76
C TYR A 176 4.42 6.17 15.49
N VAL A 177 3.30 6.82 15.80
CA VAL A 177 3.20 8.29 15.74
C VAL A 177 4.15 8.94 16.75
N TRP A 178 4.26 8.39 17.96
CA TRP A 178 5.12 8.95 19.02
C TRP A 178 6.62 8.77 18.72
N GLN A 179 7.04 7.63 18.20
CA GLN A 179 8.42 7.44 17.72
C GLN A 179 8.74 8.31 16.50
N GLY A 180 7.78 8.45 15.58
CA GLY A 180 7.89 9.43 14.50
C GLY A 180 8.17 10.82 15.07
N THR A 181 7.46 11.27 16.11
CA THR A 181 7.69 12.57 16.76
C THR A 181 9.03 12.63 17.51
N GLU A 182 9.53 11.55 18.09
CA GLU A 182 10.83 11.50 18.77
C GLU A 182 12.00 11.51 17.77
N ILE A 183 11.88 10.77 16.67
CA ILE A 183 12.83 10.83 15.55
C ILE A 183 12.81 12.23 14.93
N MET A 184 11.63 12.78 14.70
CA MET A 184 11.43 14.18 14.30
C MET A 184 12.19 15.10 15.23
N ARG A 185 11.96 15.00 16.53
CA ARG A 185 12.58 15.87 17.52
C ARG A 185 14.10 15.78 17.47
N LYS A 186 14.70 14.61 17.35
CA LYS A 186 16.16 14.42 17.30
C LYS A 186 16.76 14.97 16.01
N GLU A 187 16.24 14.58 14.85
CA GLU A 187 16.74 15.04 13.55
C GLU A 187 16.52 16.54 13.34
N PHE A 188 15.38 17.04 13.84
CA PHE A 188 15.01 18.47 13.71
C PHE A 188 15.69 19.39 14.69
N LEU A 189 15.84 18.98 15.96
CA LEU A 189 16.44 19.83 16.97
C LEU A 189 17.96 19.90 16.85
N PHE A 190 18.59 18.84 16.33
CA PHE A 190 20.05 18.71 16.34
C PHE A 190 20.70 18.77 14.95
N ASN A 191 19.97 18.42 13.88
CA ASN A 191 20.47 18.54 12.51
C ASN A 191 19.64 19.57 11.73
N ASN A 192 20.31 20.51 11.06
CA ASN A 192 19.66 21.33 10.05
C ASN A 192 19.22 20.37 8.95
N TRP A 193 17.91 20.40 8.60
CA TRP A 193 17.37 19.58 7.52
C TRP A 193 18.08 19.95 6.22
N ARG A 194 19.03 19.11 5.83
CA ARG A 194 19.92 19.37 4.69
C ARG A 194 19.60 18.58 3.44
N TYR A 195 18.64 17.68 3.53
CA TYR A 195 18.28 16.85 2.39
C TYR A 195 17.51 17.69 1.38
N ARG A 196 17.89 17.56 0.12
CA ARG A 196 17.26 18.24 -1.01
C ARG A 196 16.95 17.21 -2.07
N PHE A 197 15.70 17.24 -2.51
CA PHE A 197 15.21 16.42 -3.59
C PHE A 197 14.86 17.33 -4.75
N GLN A 198 15.19 16.89 -5.96
CA GLN A 198 14.73 17.49 -7.20
C GLN A 198 13.73 16.53 -7.83
N VAL A 199 12.55 17.00 -8.14
CA VAL A 199 11.42 16.22 -8.62
C VAL A 199 11.02 16.69 -10.01
N ARG A 200 10.85 15.75 -10.93
CA ARG A 200 10.36 16.01 -12.27
C ARG A 200 9.15 15.12 -12.56
N PHE A 201 8.16 15.67 -13.25
CA PHE A 201 6.91 15.00 -13.59
C PHE A 201 6.84 14.71 -15.09
N ASP A 202 6.44 13.50 -15.44
CA ASP A 202 6.32 13.02 -16.80
C ASP A 202 7.57 13.39 -17.65
N ASP A 203 7.40 13.99 -18.82
CA ASP A 203 8.52 14.42 -19.68
C ASP A 203 8.71 15.95 -19.64
N GLU A 204 8.30 16.63 -18.56
CA GLU A 204 8.53 18.06 -18.35
C GLU A 204 10.02 18.37 -18.25
N ASN A 205 10.44 19.58 -18.69
CA ASN A 205 11.82 20.04 -18.52
C ASN A 205 12.10 20.64 -17.15
N GLU A 206 11.05 20.99 -16.41
CA GLU A 206 11.12 21.66 -15.12
C GLU A 206 11.40 20.66 -13.97
N TRP A 207 12.32 21.06 -13.08
CA TRP A 207 12.60 20.37 -11.84
C TRP A 207 12.12 21.21 -10.66
N TYR A 208 11.42 20.58 -9.75
CA TYR A 208 10.90 21.19 -8.52
C TYR A 208 11.77 20.79 -7.35
N ASP A 209 12.23 21.76 -6.57
CA ASP A 209 12.95 21.49 -5.32
C ASP A 209 11.99 21.11 -4.21
N ALA A 210 12.37 20.08 -3.43
CA ALA A 210 11.60 19.63 -2.29
C ALA A 210 12.52 19.17 -1.15
N THR A 211 12.01 19.17 0.05
CA THR A 211 12.65 18.63 1.26
C THR A 211 12.06 17.29 1.69
N SER A 212 10.87 16.98 1.19
CA SER A 212 10.22 15.68 1.33
C SER A 212 9.19 15.49 0.22
N VAL A 213 8.95 14.25 -0.18
CA VAL A 213 7.98 13.90 -1.22
C VAL A 213 7.16 12.71 -0.76
N ILE A 214 5.83 12.83 -0.87
CA ILE A 214 4.90 11.73 -0.67
C ILE A 214 4.18 11.51 -2.00
N VAL A 215 4.23 10.28 -2.52
CA VAL A 215 3.54 9.88 -3.74
C VAL A 215 2.43 8.90 -3.39
N GLY A 216 1.19 9.32 -3.55
CA GLY A 216 0.00 8.52 -3.28
C GLY A 216 -0.58 7.90 -4.54
N LYS A 217 -0.86 6.61 -4.49
CA LYS A 217 -1.72 5.88 -5.41
C LYS A 217 -3.13 5.75 -4.84
N SER A 218 -3.22 5.69 -3.50
CA SER A 218 -4.44 5.75 -2.70
C SER A 218 -4.67 7.17 -2.18
N ARG A 219 -5.93 7.51 -1.90
CA ARG A 219 -6.26 8.76 -1.21
C ARG A 219 -5.76 8.78 0.23
N TYR A 220 -5.60 7.61 0.84
CA TYR A 220 -5.29 7.48 2.26
C TYR A 220 -3.79 7.38 2.53
N TYR A 221 -3.37 8.09 3.59
CA TYR A 221 -2.02 8.10 4.13
C TYR A 221 -2.04 7.80 5.63
N ALA A 222 -1.00 7.12 6.14
CA ALA A 222 -0.82 6.77 7.56
C ALA A 222 -2.08 6.18 8.23
N GLY A 223 -2.85 5.41 7.49
CA GLY A 223 -4.02 4.65 7.95
C GLY A 223 -5.35 5.41 7.97
N ARG A 224 -5.36 6.74 8.04
CA ARG A 224 -6.62 7.49 8.19
C ARG A 224 -6.71 8.80 7.41
N TYR A 225 -5.62 9.47 7.16
CA TYR A 225 -5.62 10.80 6.56
C TYR A 225 -5.92 10.73 5.06
N ASN A 226 -6.84 11.56 4.60
CA ASN A 226 -7.17 11.70 3.18
C ASN A 226 -6.29 12.80 2.59
N LEU A 227 -5.10 12.43 2.07
CA LEU A 227 -4.15 13.39 1.54
C LEU A 227 -4.46 13.81 0.10
N PHE A 228 -4.93 12.86 -0.71
CA PHE A 228 -5.08 13.05 -2.15
C PHE A 228 -6.53 12.81 -2.58
N ASN A 229 -7.36 13.84 -2.56
CA ASN A 229 -8.79 13.74 -2.89
C ASN A 229 -9.07 13.14 -4.27
N GLY A 230 -8.16 13.30 -5.23
CA GLY A 230 -8.28 12.76 -6.59
C GLY A 230 -7.68 11.36 -6.78
N ALA A 231 -6.94 10.84 -5.79
CA ALA A 231 -6.30 9.54 -5.91
C ALA A 231 -7.29 8.39 -5.73
N SER A 232 -7.05 7.31 -6.45
CA SER A 232 -7.82 6.07 -6.36
C SER A 232 -6.98 4.91 -6.89
N LEU A 233 -7.12 3.73 -6.31
CA LEU A 233 -6.47 2.52 -6.85
C LEU A 233 -6.87 2.26 -8.30
N SER A 234 -8.07 2.67 -8.71
CA SER A 234 -8.58 2.50 -10.08
C SER A 234 -8.20 3.63 -11.04
N SER A 235 -7.48 4.64 -10.59
CA SER A 235 -6.98 5.71 -11.47
C SER A 235 -5.60 5.34 -12.03
N PRO A 236 -5.31 5.53 -13.32
CA PRO A 236 -3.96 5.34 -13.88
C PRO A 236 -3.04 6.56 -13.64
N LEU A 237 -3.17 7.21 -12.48
CA LEU A 237 -2.39 8.37 -12.09
C LEU A 237 -1.82 8.21 -10.68
N LEU A 238 -0.62 8.73 -10.49
CA LEU A 238 0.03 8.99 -9.21
C LEU A 238 -0.29 10.43 -8.78
N HIS A 239 -0.36 10.65 -7.49
CA HIS A 239 -0.52 11.99 -6.91
C HIS A 239 0.67 12.27 -6.00
N ALA A 240 1.45 13.30 -6.27
CA ALA A 240 2.60 13.67 -5.45
C ALA A 240 2.32 14.94 -4.66
N ALA A 241 2.74 14.96 -3.40
CA ALA A 241 2.86 16.15 -2.57
C ALA A 241 4.34 16.41 -2.32
N LEU A 242 4.82 17.57 -2.77
CA LEU A 242 6.18 18.06 -2.57
C LEU A 242 6.14 19.10 -1.44
N PHE A 243 6.93 18.88 -0.42
CA PHE A 243 7.12 19.79 0.70
C PHE A 243 8.38 20.59 0.45
N THR A 244 8.29 21.89 0.24
CA THR A 244 9.41 22.73 -0.22
C THR A 244 10.10 23.51 0.87
N GLY A 245 9.45 23.76 2.00
CA GLY A 245 10.02 24.47 3.14
C GLY A 245 11.11 23.69 3.85
N ASP A 246 12.11 24.39 4.36
CA ASP A 246 13.31 23.84 4.97
C ASP A 246 13.54 24.32 6.43
N LYS A 247 12.65 25.15 6.95
CA LYS A 247 12.71 25.66 8.31
C LYS A 247 12.07 24.68 9.29
N ARG A 248 12.54 24.69 10.53
CA ARG A 248 11.98 23.85 11.61
C ARG A 248 10.47 24.00 11.77
N GLY A 249 9.94 25.21 11.63
CA GLY A 249 8.51 25.50 11.74
C GLY A 249 7.68 24.88 10.62
N ASP A 250 8.25 24.72 9.43
CA ASP A 250 7.53 24.21 8.26
C ASP A 250 7.05 22.77 8.47
N PHE A 251 7.84 21.95 9.13
CA PHE A 251 7.45 20.57 9.39
C PHE A 251 6.32 20.42 10.40
N ILE A 252 6.29 21.29 11.43
CA ILE A 252 5.14 21.33 12.35
C ILE A 252 3.90 21.73 11.56
N ARG A 253 4.02 22.70 10.68
CA ARG A 253 2.97 23.16 9.79
C ARG A 253 2.52 22.05 8.84
N TYR A 254 3.45 21.33 8.20
CA TYR A 254 3.15 20.20 7.33
C TYR A 254 2.45 19.05 8.08
N ALA A 255 2.92 18.71 9.28
CA ALA A 255 2.25 17.74 10.13
C ALA A 255 0.82 18.15 10.49
N ALA A 256 0.60 19.45 10.74
CA ALA A 256 -0.73 19.99 10.96
C ALA A 256 -1.60 19.92 9.69
N CYS A 257 -1.07 20.28 8.52
CA CYS A 257 -1.76 20.16 7.23
C CYS A 257 -2.17 18.71 6.92
N ILE A 258 -1.28 17.74 7.19
CA ILE A 258 -1.59 16.32 7.05
C ILE A 258 -2.70 15.92 8.03
N ALA A 259 -2.57 16.29 9.31
CA ALA A 259 -3.55 15.94 10.34
C ALA A 259 -4.93 16.53 10.10
N MET A 260 -4.99 17.70 9.47
CA MET A 260 -6.22 18.41 9.12
C MET A 260 -6.73 18.05 7.72
N GLU A 261 -6.01 17.20 6.97
CA GLU A 261 -6.33 16.86 5.56
C GLU A 261 -6.41 18.08 4.65
N ALA A 262 -5.54 19.07 4.88
CA ALA A 262 -5.59 20.42 4.33
C ALA A 262 -4.30 20.82 3.59
N LEU A 263 -3.67 19.89 2.87
CA LEU A 263 -2.41 20.13 2.14
C LEU A 263 -2.50 21.32 1.16
N THR A 264 -3.65 21.50 0.54
CA THR A 264 -3.87 22.59 -0.45
C THR A 264 -3.94 23.99 0.15
N LEU A 265 -3.99 24.12 1.48
CA LEU A 265 -4.00 25.41 2.15
C LEU A 265 -2.61 25.99 2.40
N ASP A 266 -1.57 25.20 2.15
CA ASP A 266 -0.18 25.62 2.37
C ASP A 266 0.53 25.87 1.05
N ASN A 267 1.04 27.08 0.85
CA ASN A 267 1.71 27.49 -0.39
C ASN A 267 3.07 26.82 -0.62
N ASP A 268 3.68 26.27 0.44
CA ASP A 268 4.94 25.52 0.35
C ASP A 268 4.70 24.02 0.10
N ILE A 269 3.45 23.63 -0.22
CA ILE A 269 3.10 22.25 -0.62
C ILE A 269 2.60 22.26 -2.07
N ILE A 270 3.37 21.65 -2.95
CA ILE A 270 3.01 21.49 -4.37
C ILE A 270 2.35 20.13 -4.54
N ILE A 271 1.12 20.11 -5.06
CA ILE A 271 0.40 18.86 -5.37
C ILE A 271 0.28 18.71 -6.89
N ARG A 272 0.75 17.60 -7.42
CA ARG A 272 0.71 17.27 -8.85
C ARG A 272 0.25 15.84 -9.09
N ALA A 273 -0.44 15.62 -10.20
CA ALA A 273 -0.76 14.29 -10.71
C ALA A 273 0.10 13.99 -11.93
N ALA A 274 0.62 12.78 -12.03
CA ALA A 274 1.51 12.35 -13.11
C ALA A 274 1.46 10.82 -13.31
N LYS A 275 1.99 10.34 -14.43
CA LYS A 275 2.22 8.91 -14.66
C LYS A 275 3.65 8.49 -14.33
N LYS A 276 4.58 9.44 -14.39
CA LYS A 276 6.00 9.23 -14.16
C LYS A 276 6.55 10.34 -13.29
N ILE A 277 7.33 9.99 -12.28
CA ILE A 277 7.94 10.93 -11.34
C ILE A 277 9.40 10.53 -11.17
N GLU A 278 10.31 11.43 -11.47
CA GLU A 278 11.73 11.24 -11.23
C GLU A 278 12.15 12.06 -10.01
N ILE A 279 12.87 11.42 -9.09
CA ILE A 279 13.36 12.08 -7.87
C ILE A 279 14.85 11.85 -7.74
N ARG A 280 15.61 12.95 -7.70
CA ARG A 280 17.04 12.96 -7.38
C ARG A 280 17.25 13.46 -5.97
N CYS A 281 18.30 12.99 -5.32
CA CYS A 281 18.69 13.42 -3.98
C CYS A 281 20.14 13.91 -4.01
N ASN A 282 20.47 14.90 -3.18
CA ASN A 282 21.83 15.35 -2.96
C ASN A 282 22.67 14.38 -2.11
N GLU A 283 22.05 13.33 -1.56
CA GLU A 283 22.71 12.25 -0.81
C GLU A 283 22.48 10.91 -1.52
N GLU A 284 23.57 10.16 -1.71
CA GLU A 284 23.49 8.84 -2.33
C GLU A 284 22.82 7.83 -1.41
N ASN A 285 22.04 6.92 -2.02
CA ASN A 285 21.36 5.82 -1.32
C ASN A 285 20.40 6.27 -0.19
N PHE A 286 19.85 7.47 -0.29
CA PHE A 286 18.83 7.90 0.67
C PHE A 286 17.60 6.99 0.60
N ALA A 287 17.24 6.39 1.74
CA ALA A 287 16.15 5.40 1.81
C ALA A 287 14.80 5.98 1.38
N ALA A 288 14.03 5.19 0.64
CA ALA A 288 12.64 5.47 0.30
C ALA A 288 11.75 4.33 0.80
N GLU A 289 10.55 4.69 1.26
CA GLU A 289 9.56 3.75 1.75
C GLU A 289 8.51 3.45 0.67
N LEU A 290 8.01 2.22 0.66
CA LEU A 290 6.89 1.78 -0.17
C LEU A 290 5.90 1.01 0.72
N ASP A 291 4.66 1.52 0.81
CA ASP A 291 3.58 0.94 1.62
C ASP A 291 3.97 0.71 3.10
N GLY A 292 4.87 1.54 3.66
CA GLY A 292 5.33 1.47 5.05
C GLY A 292 6.55 0.59 5.29
N ASP A 293 7.27 0.16 4.24
CA ASP A 293 8.53 -0.58 4.33
C ASP A 293 9.65 0.16 3.57
N ALA A 294 10.86 0.21 4.14
CA ALA A 294 12.05 0.73 3.45
C ALA A 294 12.49 -0.31 2.41
N VAL A 295 12.24 -0.06 1.13
CA VAL A 295 12.40 -1.05 0.05
C VAL A 295 13.43 -0.63 -0.99
N THR A 296 13.61 0.67 -1.21
CA THR A 296 14.47 1.21 -2.27
C THR A 296 15.18 2.48 -1.82
N THR A 297 16.04 3.01 -2.66
CA THR A 297 16.82 4.22 -2.37
C THR A 297 16.79 5.20 -3.54
N ALA A 298 17.09 6.49 -3.26
CA ALA A 298 17.31 7.48 -4.31
C ALA A 298 18.57 7.16 -5.15
N PRO A 299 18.60 7.54 -6.43
CA PRO A 299 17.56 8.23 -7.18
C PRO A 299 16.35 7.33 -7.44
N LEU A 300 15.13 7.92 -7.51
CA LEU A 300 13.91 7.18 -7.75
C LEU A 300 13.34 7.49 -9.14
N LEU A 301 12.97 6.43 -9.83
CA LEU A 301 12.05 6.47 -10.96
C LEU A 301 10.74 5.81 -10.52
N ILE A 302 9.70 6.61 -10.39
CA ILE A 302 8.37 6.13 -10.00
C ILE A 302 7.47 6.19 -11.23
N GLU A 303 6.90 5.06 -11.61
CA GLU A 303 6.09 4.92 -12.81
C GLU A 303 4.76 4.24 -12.49
N MET A 304 3.74 4.59 -13.27
CA MET A 304 2.45 3.95 -13.22
C MET A 304 2.42 2.77 -14.19
N GLU A 305 1.99 1.61 -13.71
CA GLU A 305 1.73 0.46 -14.60
C GLU A 305 0.61 0.79 -15.59
N SER A 306 0.78 0.38 -16.84
CA SER A 306 -0.21 0.62 -17.90
C SER A 306 -1.44 -0.28 -17.76
N GLU A 307 -1.25 -1.51 -17.29
CA GLU A 307 -2.29 -2.52 -17.18
C GLU A 307 -2.69 -2.74 -15.71
N PRO A 308 -3.99 -2.70 -15.40
CA PRO A 308 -4.46 -2.94 -14.04
C PRO A 308 -4.55 -4.43 -13.72
N ILE A 309 -4.39 -4.76 -12.44
CA ILE A 309 -4.79 -6.05 -11.90
C ILE A 309 -6.28 -6.01 -11.55
N LYS A 310 -6.98 -7.11 -11.76
CA LYS A 310 -8.41 -7.25 -11.54
C LYS A 310 -8.71 -7.66 -10.10
N PHE A 311 -9.31 -6.76 -9.34
CA PHE A 311 -9.81 -7.06 -8.01
C PHE A 311 -11.32 -7.31 -8.03
N LEU A 312 -11.80 -8.16 -7.10
CA LEU A 312 -13.21 -8.27 -6.77
C LEU A 312 -13.44 -7.59 -5.42
N ALA A 313 -14.26 -6.52 -5.43
CA ALA A 313 -14.52 -5.71 -4.25
C ALA A 313 -15.95 -5.12 -4.19
#